data_5101d25c0f6d6ae7531e5da68661917d
#
_entry.id   5101d25c0f6d6ae7531e5da68661917d
#
_cell.length_a   1.000
_cell.length_b   1.000
_cell.length_c   1.000
_cell.angle_alpha   90.00
_cell.angle_beta   90.00
_cell.angle_gamma   90.00
#
_symmetry.space_group_name_H-M   'P 1'
#
loop_
_entity.id
_entity.type
_entity.pdbx_description
1 polymer ?
#
loop_
_entity_poly.entity_id
_entity_poly.type
_entity_poly.pdbx_seq_one_letter_code
_entity_poly.pdbx_strand_id
1 'polypeptide(L)'
;LRDARRAIGRKDSRFSFEAFDCARIPHEDRSFDLVIANHVLFYCEDISAVCSEIQRVLTPGGKLICSTYGKKHMQEVSRLVRDFDDRIVLSADKLYERFGRENGADILAPYFSRIFWESYEDSLLVPDAEPLISYILSCHGNQNQYLLDKYKDFRGFVSRKTKDGFFITKDAGIFLCEK
;
A
#
# COMPACT_ATOMS: atom_id res chain seq x y z
N LEU A 1 -14.73 9.56 1.16
CA LEU A 1 -16.16 9.16 1.31
C LEU A 1 -17.05 9.68 0.20
N ARG A 2 -16.94 10.94 -0.22
CA ARG A 2 -17.80 11.53 -1.26
C ARG A 2 -17.72 10.76 -2.57
N ASP A 3 -16.52 10.43 -3.02
CA ASP A 3 -16.29 9.73 -4.29
C ASP A 3 -16.71 8.26 -4.22
N ALA A 4 -16.48 7.58 -3.10
CA ALA A 4 -16.97 6.23 -2.85
C ALA A 4 -18.50 6.17 -2.89
N ARG A 5 -19.18 7.12 -2.23
CA ARG A 5 -20.65 7.24 -2.31
C ARG A 5 -21.17 7.52 -3.71
N ARG A 6 -20.40 8.24 -4.53
CA ARG A 6 -20.74 8.51 -5.93
C ARG A 6 -20.57 7.26 -6.79
N ALA A 7 -19.48 6.53 -6.60
CA ALA A 7 -19.16 5.34 -7.39
C ALA A 7 -20.13 4.16 -7.13
N ILE A 8 -20.48 3.93 -5.86
CA ILE A 8 -21.37 2.80 -5.47
C ILE A 8 -22.85 3.16 -5.67
N GLY A 9 -23.19 4.45 -5.68
CA GLY A 9 -24.57 4.93 -5.79
C GLY A 9 -25.25 5.15 -4.44
N ARG A 10 -25.99 6.25 -4.34
CA ARG A 10 -26.64 6.71 -3.09
C ARG A 10 -27.81 5.84 -2.62
N LYS A 11 -28.31 4.93 -3.45
CA LYS A 11 -29.55 4.18 -3.20
C LYS A 11 -29.33 2.73 -2.81
N ASP A 12 -28.07 2.24 -2.79
CA ASP A 12 -27.80 0.86 -2.42
C ASP A 12 -27.67 0.75 -0.89
N SER A 13 -28.73 0.26 -0.26
CA SER A 13 -28.80 0.09 1.20
C SER A 13 -27.86 -0.95 1.79
N ARG A 14 -27.18 -1.73 0.94
CA ARG A 14 -26.17 -2.71 1.38
C ARG A 14 -24.88 -2.03 1.85
N PHE A 15 -24.68 -0.75 1.50
CA PHE A 15 -23.45 -0.01 1.81
C PHE A 15 -23.73 1.16 2.76
N SER A 16 -22.96 1.22 3.83
CA SER A 16 -22.85 2.40 4.69
C SER A 16 -21.45 2.99 4.59
N PHE A 17 -21.34 4.30 4.82
CA PHE A 17 -20.08 5.02 4.71
C PHE A 17 -19.89 5.89 5.95
N GLU A 18 -18.86 5.61 6.70
CA GLU A 18 -18.54 6.31 7.93
C GLU A 18 -17.06 6.73 7.93
N ALA A 19 -16.73 7.82 8.59
CA ALA A 19 -15.36 8.27 8.81
C ALA A 19 -15.07 8.19 10.31
N PHE A 20 -14.07 7.40 10.67
CA PHE A 20 -13.64 7.23 12.04
C PHE A 20 -12.14 6.93 12.12
N ASP A 21 -11.60 7.02 13.32
CA ASP A 21 -10.25 6.57 13.62
C ASP A 21 -10.21 5.04 13.73
N CYS A 22 -9.34 4.37 12.98
CA CYS A 22 -9.18 2.91 13.01
C CYS A 22 -8.81 2.38 14.41
N ALA A 23 -8.18 3.20 15.25
CA ALA A 23 -7.87 2.87 16.63
C ALA A 23 -9.09 2.97 17.58
N ARG A 24 -10.25 3.40 17.05
CA ARG A 24 -11.54 3.51 17.76
C ARG A 24 -12.69 3.23 16.81
N ILE A 25 -12.95 1.97 16.53
CA ILE A 25 -14.03 1.57 15.62
C ILE A 25 -15.38 1.75 16.32
N PRO A 26 -16.30 2.61 15.80
CA PRO A 26 -17.55 2.95 16.48
C PRO A 26 -18.65 1.89 16.30
N HIS A 27 -18.26 0.63 16.49
CA HIS A 27 -19.16 -0.52 16.42
C HIS A 27 -18.99 -1.41 17.64
N GLU A 28 -20.04 -2.18 17.95
CA GLU A 28 -20.07 -3.09 19.10
C GLU A 28 -19.08 -4.25 18.93
N ASP A 29 -18.75 -4.90 20.04
CA ASP A 29 -17.95 -6.13 20.03
C ASP A 29 -18.65 -7.20 19.18
N ARG A 30 -17.86 -7.97 18.43
CA ARG A 30 -18.34 -9.13 17.67
C ARG A 30 -19.45 -8.78 16.67
N SER A 31 -19.34 -7.64 16.00
CA SER A 31 -20.35 -7.14 15.05
C SER A 31 -20.02 -7.45 13.58
N PHE A 32 -18.81 -7.94 13.28
CA PHE A 32 -18.40 -8.26 11.92
C PHE A 32 -17.81 -9.65 11.78
N ASP A 33 -18.16 -10.34 10.69
CA ASP A 33 -17.56 -11.62 10.32
C ASP A 33 -16.28 -11.45 9.51
N LEU A 34 -16.10 -10.28 8.87
CA LEU A 34 -14.96 -9.95 8.05
C LEU A 34 -14.61 -8.48 8.18
N VAL A 35 -13.33 -8.20 8.39
CA VAL A 35 -12.73 -6.87 8.25
C VAL A 35 -11.72 -6.89 7.13
N ILE A 36 -11.74 -5.88 6.26
CA ILE A 36 -10.79 -5.71 5.16
C ILE A 36 -10.03 -4.40 5.36
N ALA A 37 -8.70 -4.49 5.47
CA ALA A 37 -7.78 -3.37 5.68
C ALA A 37 -6.79 -3.25 4.50
N ASN A 38 -7.26 -2.69 3.37
CA ASN A 38 -6.44 -2.61 2.17
C ASN A 38 -5.48 -1.42 2.20
N HIS A 39 -4.16 -1.70 2.22
CA HIS A 39 -3.08 -0.72 2.19
C HIS A 39 -3.25 0.42 3.21
N VAL A 40 -3.65 0.09 4.44
CA VAL A 40 -3.97 1.08 5.47
C VAL A 40 -3.13 0.93 6.74
N LEU A 41 -2.78 -0.28 7.18
CA LEU A 41 -2.16 -0.51 8.49
C LEU A 41 -0.82 0.22 8.65
N PHE A 42 -0.01 0.31 7.62
CA PHE A 42 1.26 1.04 7.66
C PHE A 42 1.11 2.57 7.80
N TYR A 43 -0.09 3.12 7.62
CA TYR A 43 -0.37 4.54 7.88
C TYR A 43 -0.86 4.80 9.30
N CYS A 44 -1.26 3.77 10.04
CA CYS A 44 -1.74 3.92 11.40
C CYS A 44 -0.59 4.26 12.35
N GLU A 45 -0.78 5.23 13.25
CA GLU A 45 0.23 5.61 14.24
C GLU A 45 0.47 4.48 15.24
N ASP A 46 -0.60 3.89 15.76
CA ASP A 46 -0.59 2.75 16.68
C ASP A 46 -1.28 1.54 16.03
N ILE A 47 -0.47 0.69 15.38
CA ILE A 47 -0.97 -0.53 14.73
C ILE A 47 -1.51 -1.52 15.77
N SER A 48 -0.95 -1.54 16.98
CA SER A 48 -1.40 -2.41 18.07
C SER A 48 -2.82 -2.06 18.52
N ALA A 49 -3.11 -0.79 18.71
CA ALA A 49 -4.45 -0.31 19.03
C ALA A 49 -5.45 -0.66 17.91
N VAL A 50 -5.07 -0.48 16.65
CA VAL A 50 -5.91 -0.85 15.49
C VAL A 50 -6.18 -2.35 15.44
N CYS A 51 -5.16 -3.19 15.64
CA CYS A 51 -5.33 -4.65 15.66
C CYS A 51 -6.24 -5.10 16.81
N SER A 52 -6.12 -4.48 17.98
CA SER A 52 -7.00 -4.74 19.14
C SER A 52 -8.45 -4.39 18.83
N GLU A 53 -8.71 -3.25 18.20
CA GLU A 53 -10.06 -2.84 17.80
C GLU A 53 -10.64 -3.76 16.71
N ILE A 54 -9.84 -4.13 15.71
CA ILE A 54 -10.26 -5.11 14.69
C ILE A 54 -10.61 -6.45 15.36
N GLN A 55 -9.75 -6.93 16.28
CA GLN A 55 -10.04 -8.15 17.01
C GLN A 55 -11.33 -8.02 17.84
N ARG A 56 -11.55 -6.87 18.52
CA ARG A 56 -12.74 -6.63 19.32
C ARG A 56 -14.02 -6.74 18.52
N VAL A 57 -14.08 -6.07 17.37
CA VAL A 57 -15.30 -6.02 16.53
C VAL A 57 -15.54 -7.29 15.72
N LEU A 58 -14.54 -8.16 15.52
CA LEU A 58 -14.71 -9.43 14.84
C LEU A 58 -15.44 -10.43 15.72
N THR A 59 -16.36 -11.19 15.12
CA THR A 59 -17.01 -12.36 15.73
C THR A 59 -15.99 -13.47 16.04
N PRO A 60 -16.28 -14.43 16.95
CA PRO A 60 -15.48 -15.64 17.10
C PRO A 60 -15.36 -16.38 15.75
N GLY A 61 -14.14 -16.66 15.28
CA GLY A 61 -13.88 -17.22 13.96
C GLY A 61 -14.00 -16.23 12.80
N GLY A 62 -14.25 -14.96 13.10
CA GLY A 62 -14.23 -13.87 12.11
C GLY A 62 -12.82 -13.63 11.55
N LYS A 63 -12.74 -13.01 10.39
CA LYS A 63 -11.48 -12.90 9.62
C LYS A 63 -11.07 -11.46 9.38
N LEU A 64 -9.75 -11.22 9.45
CA LEU A 64 -9.12 -10.02 8.90
C LEU A 64 -8.44 -10.38 7.58
N ILE A 65 -8.66 -9.56 6.56
CA ILE A 65 -7.85 -9.54 5.33
C ILE A 65 -7.17 -8.19 5.28
N CYS A 66 -5.84 -8.17 5.26
CA CYS A 66 -5.12 -6.92 5.12
C CYS A 66 -4.02 -7.01 4.06
N SER A 67 -3.98 -6.02 3.16
CA SER A 67 -3.00 -5.96 2.10
C SER A 67 -1.83 -5.05 2.46
N THR A 68 -0.65 -5.47 2.01
CA THR A 68 0.58 -4.69 2.13
C THR A 68 1.57 -5.10 1.03
N TYR A 69 2.77 -4.56 1.09
CA TYR A 69 3.86 -4.87 0.18
C TYR A 69 5.17 -5.11 0.94
N GLY A 70 6.10 -5.76 0.27
CA GLY A 70 7.41 -6.07 0.80
C GLY A 70 8.51 -5.12 0.31
N LYS A 71 9.71 -5.34 0.80
CA LYS A 71 10.91 -4.55 0.52
C LYS A 71 11.28 -4.45 -0.96
N LYS A 72 10.92 -5.47 -1.75
CA LYS A 72 11.27 -5.52 -3.19
C LYS A 72 10.26 -4.80 -4.08
N HIS A 73 9.14 -4.31 -3.51
CA HIS A 73 8.09 -3.67 -4.29
C HIS A 73 8.62 -2.43 -5.01
N MET A 74 8.53 -2.45 -6.35
CA MET A 74 8.94 -1.34 -7.24
C MET A 74 10.38 -0.85 -7.03
N GLN A 75 11.29 -1.72 -6.59
CA GLN A 75 12.68 -1.37 -6.29
C GLN A 75 13.44 -0.86 -7.52
N GLU A 76 13.04 -1.29 -8.71
CA GLU A 76 13.66 -0.86 -9.99
C GLU A 76 13.41 0.62 -10.25
N VAL A 77 12.23 1.14 -9.89
CA VAL A 77 11.92 2.57 -10.02
C VAL A 77 12.77 3.40 -9.07
N SER A 78 12.94 2.94 -7.84
CA SER A 78 13.83 3.59 -6.86
C SER A 78 15.30 3.56 -7.30
N ARG A 79 15.76 2.51 -7.98
CA ARG A 79 17.10 2.44 -8.57
C ARG A 79 17.23 3.39 -9.75
N LEU A 80 16.24 3.39 -10.65
CA LEU A 80 16.23 4.25 -11.83
C LEU A 80 16.46 5.73 -11.47
N VAL A 81 15.74 6.25 -10.49
CA VAL A 81 15.88 7.66 -10.10
C VAL A 81 17.21 7.95 -9.43
N ARG A 82 17.75 7.01 -8.64
CA ARG A 82 19.08 7.15 -8.02
C ARG A 82 20.23 7.04 -9.02
N ASP A 83 20.05 6.26 -10.09
CA ASP A 83 21.01 6.22 -11.20
C ASP A 83 21.10 7.55 -11.95
N PHE A 84 20.03 8.36 -11.92
CA PHE A 84 20.03 9.70 -12.50
C PHE A 84 20.58 10.75 -11.53
N ASP A 85 20.13 10.72 -10.27
CA ASP A 85 20.63 11.59 -9.20
C ASP A 85 20.45 10.86 -7.85
N ASP A 86 21.56 10.54 -7.19
CA ASP A 86 21.61 9.69 -5.99
C ASP A 86 20.93 10.30 -4.76
N ARG A 87 20.65 11.60 -4.78
CA ARG A 87 19.94 12.34 -3.75
C ARG A 87 18.44 12.13 -3.79
N ILE A 88 17.90 11.54 -4.88
CA ILE A 88 16.46 11.36 -5.04
C ILE A 88 15.96 10.20 -4.19
N VAL A 89 14.94 10.50 -3.39
CA VAL A 89 14.16 9.54 -2.60
C VAL A 89 12.68 9.70 -2.98
N LEU A 90 12.07 8.67 -3.55
CA LEU A 90 10.67 8.71 -4.02
C LEU A 90 9.66 8.64 -2.87
N SER A 91 10.04 8.00 -1.76
CA SER A 91 9.27 8.00 -0.53
C SER A 91 10.26 8.03 0.63
N ALA A 92 10.14 9.04 1.47
CA ALA A 92 10.90 9.13 2.71
C ALA A 92 10.44 8.05 3.71
N ASP A 93 9.17 7.65 3.61
CA ASP A 93 8.56 6.68 4.49
C ASP A 93 8.70 5.27 3.91
N LYS A 94 9.53 4.47 4.54
CA LYS A 94 9.62 3.04 4.26
C LYS A 94 8.45 2.31 4.94
N LEU A 95 7.26 2.50 4.40
CA LEU A 95 6.02 2.02 5.01
C LEU A 95 6.01 0.51 5.25
N TYR A 96 6.70 -0.28 4.41
CA TYR A 96 6.86 -1.71 4.62
C TYR A 96 7.64 -2.06 5.91
N GLU A 97 8.48 -1.15 6.42
CA GLU A 97 9.16 -1.35 7.71
C GLU A 97 8.20 -1.19 8.89
N ARG A 98 7.12 -0.41 8.73
CA ARG A 98 6.07 -0.26 9.74
C ARG A 98 5.09 -1.44 9.73
N PHE A 99 4.61 -1.83 8.56
CA PHE A 99 3.76 -3.01 8.34
C PHE A 99 3.94 -3.50 6.90
N GLY A 100 4.75 -4.50 6.72
CA GLY A 100 5.12 -5.07 5.42
C GLY A 100 5.01 -6.59 5.42
N ARG A 101 5.35 -7.18 4.28
CA ARG A 101 5.41 -8.63 4.12
C ARG A 101 6.33 -9.29 5.17
N GLU A 102 7.47 -8.64 5.45
CA GLU A 102 8.54 -9.21 6.27
C GLU A 102 8.23 -9.23 7.77
N ASN A 103 7.42 -8.29 8.27
CA ASN A 103 7.13 -8.12 9.69
C ASN A 103 5.65 -8.22 10.06
N GLY A 104 4.76 -8.24 9.05
CA GLY A 104 3.32 -8.19 9.28
C GLY A 104 2.79 -9.39 10.08
N ALA A 105 3.33 -10.60 9.85
CA ALA A 105 2.93 -11.78 10.60
C ALA A 105 3.24 -11.64 12.10
N ASP A 106 4.43 -11.15 12.46
CA ASP A 106 4.84 -10.96 13.86
C ASP A 106 3.99 -9.88 14.55
N ILE A 107 3.64 -8.82 13.81
CA ILE A 107 2.77 -7.73 14.32
C ILE A 107 1.35 -8.24 14.57
N LEU A 108 0.84 -9.15 13.73
CA LEU A 108 -0.51 -9.69 13.83
C LEU A 108 -0.64 -10.84 14.83
N ALA A 109 0.46 -11.57 15.11
CA ALA A 109 0.49 -12.78 15.96
C ALA A 109 -0.13 -12.61 17.37
N PRO A 110 -0.01 -11.45 18.05
CA PRO A 110 -0.66 -11.26 19.35
C PRO A 110 -2.20 -11.24 19.30
N TYR A 111 -2.79 -11.03 18.14
CA TYR A 111 -4.22 -10.75 17.96
C TYR A 111 -4.98 -11.87 17.23
N PHE A 112 -4.29 -12.68 16.43
CA PHE A 112 -4.91 -13.67 15.55
C PHE A 112 -4.27 -15.04 15.72
N SER A 113 -5.11 -16.09 15.75
CA SER A 113 -4.68 -17.47 15.99
C SER A 113 -4.06 -18.12 14.75
N ARG A 114 -4.47 -17.70 13.55
CA ARG A 114 -3.98 -18.18 12.26
C ARG A 114 -3.66 -17.00 11.37
N ILE A 115 -2.47 -17.00 10.77
CA ILE A 115 -2.01 -15.95 9.90
C ILE A 115 -1.35 -16.59 8.69
N PHE A 116 -1.88 -16.31 7.51
CA PHE A 116 -1.34 -16.77 6.24
C PHE A 116 -1.01 -15.59 5.36
N TRP A 117 0.14 -15.63 4.70
CA TRP A 117 0.51 -14.69 3.64
C TRP A 117 0.19 -15.31 2.29
N GLU A 118 -0.56 -14.58 1.47
CA GLU A 118 -0.82 -14.90 0.07
C GLU A 118 -0.17 -13.84 -0.80
N SER A 119 0.81 -14.24 -1.60
CA SER A 119 1.48 -13.33 -2.54
C SER A 119 0.62 -13.11 -3.77
N TYR A 120 0.50 -11.86 -4.18
CA TYR A 120 -0.01 -11.53 -5.50
C TYR A 120 1.17 -11.44 -6.46
N GLU A 121 1.41 -12.53 -7.18
CA GLU A 121 2.50 -12.61 -8.17
C GLU A 121 2.15 -11.77 -9.39
N ASP A 122 2.77 -10.61 -9.51
CA ASP A 122 2.56 -9.65 -10.57
C ASP A 122 3.86 -8.91 -10.90
N SER A 123 3.89 -8.33 -12.08
CA SER A 123 4.97 -7.46 -12.54
C SER A 123 4.44 -6.47 -13.57
N LEU A 124 5.18 -5.41 -13.80
CA LEU A 124 4.90 -4.48 -14.88
C LEU A 124 6.05 -4.49 -15.87
N LEU A 125 5.72 -4.51 -17.15
CA LEU A 125 6.64 -4.18 -18.23
C LEU A 125 6.18 -2.87 -18.85
N VAL A 126 6.96 -1.80 -18.62
CA VAL A 126 6.62 -0.44 -19.06
C VAL A 126 7.39 -0.15 -20.33
N PRO A 127 6.72 -0.09 -21.50
CA PRO A 127 7.38 0.15 -22.78
C PRO A 127 7.61 1.64 -23.07
N ASP A 128 6.99 2.52 -22.27
CA ASP A 128 6.91 3.96 -22.55
C ASP A 128 7.43 4.78 -21.37
N ALA A 129 8.23 5.80 -21.67
CA ALA A 129 8.83 6.65 -20.64
C ALA A 129 7.79 7.55 -19.93
N GLU A 130 6.80 8.06 -20.67
CA GLU A 130 5.89 9.09 -20.14
C GLU A 130 5.04 8.62 -18.95
N PRO A 131 4.40 7.41 -18.99
CA PRO A 131 3.69 6.91 -17.81
C PRO A 131 4.60 6.72 -16.59
N LEU A 132 5.84 6.24 -16.81
CA LEU A 132 6.81 6.05 -15.73
C LEU A 132 7.27 7.39 -15.13
N ILE A 133 7.53 8.38 -15.96
CA ILE A 133 7.89 9.74 -15.52
C ILE A 133 6.75 10.36 -14.74
N SER A 134 5.52 10.28 -15.25
CA SER A 134 4.32 10.80 -14.58
C SER A 134 4.13 10.16 -13.20
N TYR A 135 4.34 8.86 -13.09
CA TYR A 135 4.32 8.15 -11.81
C TYR A 135 5.39 8.69 -10.86
N ILE A 136 6.65 8.77 -11.31
CA ILE A 136 7.78 9.25 -10.50
C ILE A 136 7.50 10.66 -9.96
N LEU A 137 7.01 11.57 -10.81
CA LEU A 137 6.71 12.94 -10.40
C LEU A 137 5.54 13.04 -9.42
N SER A 138 4.64 12.05 -9.41
CA SER A 138 3.52 11.99 -8.47
C SER A 138 3.87 11.43 -7.08
N CYS A 139 5.08 10.89 -6.92
CA CYS A 139 5.52 10.35 -5.63
C CYS A 139 5.68 11.43 -4.57
N HIS A 140 5.63 11.02 -3.29
CA HIS A 140 5.67 11.92 -2.13
C HIS A 140 7.09 12.11 -1.55
N GLY A 141 8.12 11.95 -2.39
CA GLY A 141 9.51 12.13 -2.01
C GLY A 141 10.04 13.54 -2.33
N ASN A 142 11.36 13.61 -2.53
CA ASN A 142 12.06 14.85 -2.86
C ASN A 142 12.37 15.00 -4.37
N GLN A 143 11.87 14.09 -5.20
CA GLN A 143 12.22 13.99 -6.62
C GLN A 143 11.99 15.29 -7.39
N ASN A 144 10.91 16.03 -7.10
CA ASN A 144 10.57 17.25 -7.81
C ASN A 144 11.63 18.35 -7.65
N GLN A 145 12.36 18.38 -6.51
CA GLN A 145 13.45 19.35 -6.26
C GLN A 145 14.64 19.13 -7.21
N TYR A 146 14.84 17.89 -7.67
CA TYR A 146 16.01 17.53 -8.49
C TYR A 146 15.66 17.28 -9.95
N LEU A 147 14.40 16.99 -10.26
CA LEU A 147 13.96 16.60 -11.60
C LEU A 147 13.36 17.74 -12.41
N LEU A 148 12.68 18.73 -11.79
CA LEU A 148 11.94 19.74 -12.54
C LEU A 148 12.88 20.60 -13.40
N ASP A 149 14.00 21.07 -12.87
CA ASP A 149 14.99 21.86 -13.60
C ASP A 149 15.78 21.05 -14.64
N LYS A 150 15.81 19.73 -14.50
CA LYS A 150 16.51 18.77 -15.37
C LYS A 150 15.53 17.89 -16.15
N TYR A 151 14.28 18.30 -16.27
CA TYR A 151 13.22 17.46 -16.83
C TYR A 151 13.56 16.88 -18.21
N LYS A 152 14.15 17.69 -19.10
CA LYS A 152 14.53 17.25 -20.45
C LYS A 152 15.59 16.14 -20.41
N ASP A 153 16.58 16.28 -19.56
CA ASP A 153 17.65 15.29 -19.41
C ASP A 153 17.14 14.01 -18.77
N PHE A 154 16.30 14.15 -17.73
CA PHE A 154 15.64 13.01 -17.07
C PHE A 154 14.73 12.26 -18.03
N ARG A 155 13.92 12.98 -18.83
CA ARG A 155 13.08 12.36 -19.87
C ARG A 155 13.91 11.57 -20.86
N GLY A 156 15.00 12.14 -21.37
CA GLY A 156 15.92 11.44 -22.27
C GLY A 156 16.58 10.21 -21.62
N PHE A 157 16.93 10.32 -20.33
CA PHE A 157 17.48 9.20 -19.57
C PHE A 157 16.46 8.06 -19.43
N VAL A 158 15.22 8.35 -18.98
CA VAL A 158 14.16 7.34 -18.83
C VAL A 158 13.82 6.72 -20.18
N SER A 159 13.71 7.50 -21.27
CA SER A 159 13.44 6.99 -22.62
C SER A 159 14.47 5.95 -23.10
N ARG A 160 15.76 6.16 -22.74
CA ARG A 160 16.78 5.15 -23.05
C ARG A 160 16.62 3.87 -22.25
N LYS A 161 16.17 3.98 -20.98
CA LYS A 161 15.98 2.84 -20.07
C LYS A 161 14.72 2.03 -20.39
N THR A 162 13.71 2.65 -21.02
CA THR A 162 12.45 2.00 -21.38
C THR A 162 12.41 1.46 -22.81
N LYS A 163 13.45 1.70 -23.61
CA LYS A 163 13.50 1.36 -25.06
C LYS A 163 13.14 -0.10 -25.35
N ASP A 164 13.60 -1.02 -24.52
CA ASP A 164 13.36 -2.46 -24.66
C ASP A 164 12.38 -2.98 -23.59
N GLY A 165 11.60 -2.08 -23.01
CA GLY A 165 10.72 -2.35 -21.87
C GLY A 165 11.45 -2.22 -20.54
N PHE A 166 10.83 -1.56 -19.58
CA PHE A 166 11.32 -1.42 -18.20
C PHE A 166 10.52 -2.32 -17.28
N PHE A 167 11.19 -3.34 -16.73
CA PHE A 167 10.56 -4.29 -15.82
C PHE A 167 10.49 -3.74 -14.41
N ILE A 168 9.33 -3.92 -13.75
CA ILE A 168 9.07 -3.48 -12.37
C ILE A 168 8.51 -4.65 -11.58
N THR A 169 9.19 -5.01 -10.50
CA THR A 169 8.74 -6.04 -9.56
C THR A 169 7.55 -5.54 -8.72
N LYS A 170 6.50 -6.34 -8.63
CA LYS A 170 5.39 -6.15 -7.71
C LYS A 170 5.53 -7.16 -6.57
N ASP A 171 6.00 -6.70 -5.41
CA ASP A 171 6.11 -7.54 -4.20
C ASP A 171 4.99 -7.14 -3.24
N ALA A 172 3.78 -7.59 -3.54
CA ALA A 172 2.57 -7.28 -2.79
C ALA A 172 1.76 -8.54 -2.51
N GLY A 173 0.85 -8.46 -1.56
CA GLY A 173 -0.02 -9.56 -1.20
C GLY A 173 -0.95 -9.21 -0.04
N ILE A 174 -1.55 -10.24 0.52
CA ILE A 174 -2.48 -10.12 1.63
C ILE A 174 -2.10 -11.04 2.79
N PHE A 175 -2.34 -10.59 4.00
CA PHE A 175 -2.46 -11.46 5.17
C PHE A 175 -3.93 -11.85 5.34
N LEU A 176 -4.14 -13.15 5.50
CA LEU A 176 -5.42 -13.76 5.89
C LEU A 176 -5.29 -14.18 7.35
N CYS A 177 -6.09 -13.57 8.22
CA CYS A 177 -6.02 -13.80 9.66
C CYS A 177 -7.36 -14.28 10.19
N GLU A 178 -7.33 -15.23 11.14
CA GLU A 178 -8.51 -15.77 11.83
C GLU A 178 -8.41 -15.43 13.32
N LYS A 179 -9.52 -14.88 13.87
CA LYS A 179 -9.64 -14.57 15.31
C LYS A 179 -9.78 -15.82 16.16
#